data_7087768867b6cd0d4eb557ae1899af6f
#
_entry.id   7087768867b6cd0d4eb557ae1899af6f
#
_cell.length_a   1.000
_cell.length_b   1.000
_cell.length_c   1.000
_cell.angle_alpha   90.00
_cell.angle_beta   90.00
_cell.angle_gamma   90.00
#
_symmetry.space_group_name_H-M   'P 1'
#
loop_
_entity.id
_entity.type
_entity.pdbx_description
1 polymer ?
#
loop_
_entity_poly.entity_id
_entity_poly.type
_entity_poly.pdbx_seq_one_letter_code
_entity_poly.pdbx_strand_id
1 'polypeptide(L)'
;NKEDECALSSAENYFYSHYTQTKLLGETLKEKILDPDIEVVSFDIFDTLVFRPFTKPHDLFTLLAERTSTAFNLGDKNNVKQLRIDAERIARDRLYVNNKSYDDITLDEIYDVFNEISNLDSSIVQWIKNDEIQLELKYCYTRQYAKELFDLARYTGKKVIINSDMYLPKNVIIQILNNCGYSEYDDLFL
;
A
#
# COMPACT_ATOMS: atom_id res chain seq x y z
N ASN A 1 -32.44 -17.87 20.27
CA ASN A 1 -33.01 -16.56 20.58
C ASN A 1 -33.35 -15.87 19.28
N LYS A 2 -34.60 -15.35 19.12
CA LYS A 2 -35.03 -14.69 17.87
C LYS A 2 -34.16 -13.47 17.45
N GLU A 3 -33.49 -12.86 18.40
CA GLU A 3 -32.56 -11.73 18.14
C GLU A 3 -31.23 -12.20 17.52
N ASP A 4 -30.71 -13.36 17.92
CA ASP A 4 -29.49 -13.95 17.37
C ASP A 4 -29.70 -14.48 15.94
N GLU A 5 -30.88 -15.04 15.63
CA GLU A 5 -31.25 -15.45 14.27
C GLU A 5 -31.42 -14.25 13.32
N CYS A 6 -31.93 -13.11 13.81
CA CYS A 6 -32.07 -11.88 13.01
C CYS A 6 -30.73 -11.24 12.70
N ALA A 7 -29.79 -11.25 13.64
CA ALA A 7 -28.44 -10.72 13.46
C ALA A 7 -27.60 -11.57 12.49
N LEU A 8 -27.69 -12.89 12.57
CA LEU A 8 -27.04 -13.82 11.62
C LEU A 8 -27.61 -13.66 10.20
N SER A 9 -28.92 -13.56 10.04
CA SER A 9 -29.58 -13.34 8.75
C SER A 9 -29.18 -12.00 8.10
N SER A 10 -29.01 -10.94 8.88
CA SER A 10 -28.56 -9.65 8.35
C SER A 10 -27.08 -9.64 7.94
N ALA A 11 -26.22 -10.34 8.68
CA ALA A 11 -24.81 -10.49 8.35
C ALA A 11 -24.61 -11.37 7.10
N GLU A 12 -25.37 -12.47 6.97
CA GLU A 12 -25.36 -13.31 5.79
C GLU A 12 -25.83 -12.56 4.55
N ASN A 13 -26.92 -11.81 4.63
CA ASN A 13 -27.44 -11.00 3.53
C ASN A 13 -26.45 -9.90 3.10
N TYR A 14 -25.76 -9.26 4.05
CA TYR A 14 -24.72 -8.29 3.77
C TYR A 14 -23.53 -8.95 3.05
N PHE A 15 -23.08 -10.10 3.52
CA PHE A 15 -21.98 -10.86 2.92
C PHE A 15 -22.30 -11.30 1.49
N TYR A 16 -23.49 -11.87 1.26
CA TYR A 16 -23.96 -12.30 -0.05
C TYR A 16 -24.11 -11.13 -1.04
N SER A 17 -24.64 -9.99 -0.59
CA SER A 17 -24.78 -8.82 -1.45
C SER A 17 -23.43 -8.25 -1.87
N HIS A 18 -22.47 -8.16 -0.95
CA HIS A 18 -21.09 -7.72 -1.25
C HIS A 18 -20.35 -8.70 -2.16
N TYR A 19 -20.45 -9.99 -1.90
CA TYR A 19 -19.85 -11.03 -2.73
C TYR A 19 -20.40 -11.00 -4.16
N THR A 20 -21.71 -10.86 -4.31
CA THR A 20 -22.38 -10.80 -5.62
C THR A 20 -21.96 -9.54 -6.39
N GLN A 21 -21.91 -8.37 -5.74
CA GLN A 21 -21.44 -7.13 -6.36
C GLN A 21 -19.97 -7.21 -6.78
N THR A 22 -19.10 -7.76 -5.93
CA THR A 22 -17.68 -7.93 -6.24
C THR A 22 -17.49 -8.90 -7.41
N LYS A 23 -18.28 -9.98 -7.48
CA LYS A 23 -18.23 -10.93 -8.59
C LYS A 23 -18.68 -10.30 -9.90
N LEU A 24 -19.81 -9.56 -9.91
CA LEU A 24 -20.32 -8.85 -11.07
C LEU A 24 -19.31 -7.80 -11.58
N LEU A 25 -18.72 -7.02 -10.67
CA LEU A 25 -17.68 -6.05 -11.04
C LEU A 25 -16.48 -6.74 -11.68
N GLY A 26 -16.11 -7.89 -11.15
CA GLY A 26 -15.02 -8.70 -11.65
C GLY A 26 -15.24 -9.24 -13.06
N GLU A 27 -16.42 -9.75 -13.35
CA GLU A 27 -16.79 -10.20 -14.70
C GLU A 27 -16.74 -9.03 -15.69
N THR A 28 -17.27 -7.86 -15.29
CA THR A 28 -17.22 -6.63 -16.11
C THR A 28 -15.79 -6.18 -16.41
N LEU A 29 -14.85 -6.29 -15.45
CA LEU A 29 -13.45 -5.94 -15.68
C LEU A 29 -12.77 -6.93 -16.64
N LYS A 30 -13.05 -8.22 -16.55
CA LYS A 30 -12.57 -9.24 -17.50
C LYS A 30 -13.09 -8.96 -18.91
N GLU A 31 -14.37 -8.66 -19.05
CA GLU A 31 -14.98 -8.31 -20.34
C GLU A 31 -14.30 -7.08 -20.97
N LYS A 32 -14.04 -6.04 -20.18
CA LYS A 32 -13.33 -4.85 -20.65
C LYS A 32 -11.89 -5.16 -21.08
N ILE A 33 -11.15 -5.98 -20.35
CA ILE A 33 -9.80 -6.38 -20.75
C ILE A 33 -9.83 -7.17 -22.07
N LEU A 34 -10.88 -7.98 -22.29
CA LEU A 34 -11.06 -8.77 -23.51
C LEU A 34 -11.55 -7.94 -24.70
N ASP A 35 -12.06 -6.74 -24.48
CA ASP A 35 -12.53 -5.84 -25.54
C ASP A 35 -11.38 -5.49 -26.51
N PRO A 36 -11.51 -5.76 -27.82
CA PRO A 36 -10.48 -5.45 -28.80
C PRO A 36 -10.14 -3.96 -28.92
N ASP A 37 -11.06 -3.08 -28.57
CA ASP A 37 -10.88 -1.63 -28.63
C ASP A 37 -10.04 -1.10 -27.44
N ILE A 38 -9.81 -1.89 -26.41
CA ILE A 38 -8.91 -1.56 -25.31
C ILE A 38 -7.49 -2.00 -25.65
N GLU A 39 -6.58 -1.05 -25.77
CA GLU A 39 -5.17 -1.31 -26.08
C GLU A 39 -4.28 -1.33 -24.83
N VAL A 40 -4.66 -0.56 -23.80
CA VAL A 40 -3.86 -0.34 -22.58
C VAL A 40 -4.69 -0.64 -21.35
N VAL A 41 -4.09 -1.37 -20.40
CA VAL A 41 -4.66 -1.60 -19.06
C VAL A 41 -3.72 -1.00 -18.03
N SER A 42 -4.25 -0.12 -17.20
CA SER A 42 -3.50 0.53 -16.12
C SER A 42 -3.93 -0.02 -14.77
N PHE A 43 -2.95 -0.38 -13.95
CA PHE A 43 -3.17 -0.87 -12.58
C PHE A 43 -2.51 0.07 -11.57
N ASP A 44 -3.23 0.38 -10.52
CA ASP A 44 -2.66 0.91 -9.29
C ASP A 44 -2.03 -0.23 -8.46
N ILE A 45 -1.11 0.08 -7.54
CA ILE A 45 -0.37 -0.91 -6.76
C ILE A 45 -1.07 -1.26 -5.44
N PHE A 46 -1.09 -0.30 -4.50
CA PHE A 46 -1.54 -0.56 -3.13
C PHE A 46 -3.06 -0.66 -3.06
N ASP A 47 -3.56 -1.64 -2.30
CA ASP A 47 -4.98 -1.99 -2.21
C ASP A 47 -5.64 -2.37 -3.55
N THR A 48 -4.87 -2.43 -4.64
CA THR A 48 -5.26 -2.88 -5.98
C THR A 48 -4.52 -4.16 -6.36
N LEU A 49 -3.26 -4.11 -6.78
CA LEU A 49 -2.44 -5.29 -7.11
C LEU A 49 -1.94 -6.02 -5.87
N VAL A 50 -1.55 -5.28 -4.87
CA VAL A 50 -1.08 -5.82 -3.59
C VAL A 50 -1.94 -5.34 -2.43
N PHE A 51 -1.96 -6.10 -1.35
CA PHE A 51 -2.61 -5.72 -0.11
C PHE A 51 -1.70 -5.96 1.09
N ARG A 52 -1.94 -5.23 2.16
CA ARG A 52 -1.31 -5.43 3.46
C ARG A 52 -2.34 -5.99 4.43
N PRO A 53 -2.01 -7.01 5.27
CA PRO A 53 -2.97 -7.64 6.17
C PRO A 53 -3.22 -6.79 7.43
N PHE A 54 -3.42 -5.49 7.25
CA PHE A 54 -3.68 -4.51 8.31
C PHE A 54 -5.05 -3.88 8.12
N THR A 55 -5.71 -3.56 9.23
CA THR A 55 -7.02 -2.87 9.18
C THR A 55 -6.86 -1.42 8.72
N LYS A 56 -5.75 -0.79 9.08
CA LYS A 56 -5.39 0.59 8.67
C LYS A 56 -3.94 0.63 8.19
N PRO A 57 -3.60 1.46 7.20
CA PRO A 57 -2.23 1.61 6.72
C PRO A 57 -1.22 1.90 7.84
N HIS A 58 -1.59 2.73 8.81
CA HIS A 58 -0.74 3.09 9.95
C HIS A 58 -0.52 1.96 10.99
N ASP A 59 -1.17 0.80 10.83
CA ASP A 59 -0.94 -0.33 11.74
C ASP A 59 0.44 -0.96 11.54
N LEU A 60 1.03 -0.81 10.36
CA LEU A 60 2.43 -1.15 10.09
C LEU A 60 3.37 -0.37 11.01
N PHE A 61 3.09 0.91 11.28
CA PHE A 61 3.90 1.73 12.17
C PHE A 61 3.81 1.29 13.66
N THR A 62 2.79 0.51 14.02
CA THR A 62 2.75 -0.13 15.34
C THR A 62 3.83 -1.20 15.46
N LEU A 63 3.99 -2.03 14.43
CA LEU A 63 5.06 -3.03 14.37
C LEU A 63 6.44 -2.37 14.33
N LEU A 64 6.59 -1.30 13.55
CA LEU A 64 7.82 -0.52 13.47
C LEU A 64 8.22 0.02 14.85
N ALA A 65 7.27 0.59 15.59
CA ALA A 65 7.50 1.11 16.94
C ALA A 65 7.87 0.00 17.94
N GLU A 66 7.25 -1.17 17.88
CA GLU A 66 7.57 -2.32 18.73
C GLU A 66 8.98 -2.85 18.46
N ARG A 67 9.35 -2.97 17.19
CA ARG A 67 10.68 -3.43 16.78
C ARG A 67 11.76 -2.44 17.18
N THR A 68 11.52 -1.14 16.98
CA THR A 68 12.43 -0.06 17.38
C THR A 68 12.62 -0.06 18.90
N SER A 69 11.54 -0.13 19.67
CA SER A 69 11.61 -0.17 21.13
C SER A 69 12.40 -1.39 21.64
N THR A 70 12.24 -2.53 20.98
CA THR A 70 12.99 -3.75 21.32
C THR A 70 14.48 -3.62 20.99
N ALA A 71 14.80 -3.07 19.80
CA ALA A 71 16.18 -2.97 19.33
C ALA A 71 17.02 -1.96 20.12
N PHE A 72 16.41 -0.85 20.56
CA PHE A 72 17.12 0.27 21.20
C PHE A 72 16.69 0.52 22.64
N ASN A 73 15.87 -0.36 23.22
CA ASN A 73 15.35 -0.24 24.60
C ASN A 73 14.69 1.13 24.86
N LEU A 74 13.93 1.64 23.88
CA LEU A 74 13.22 2.90 24.01
C LEU A 74 11.95 2.71 24.86
N GLY A 75 11.78 3.57 25.88
CA GLY A 75 10.74 3.43 26.90
C GLY A 75 9.31 3.67 26.41
N ASP A 76 9.11 4.44 25.33
CA ASP A 76 7.80 4.79 24.79
C ASP A 76 7.65 4.33 23.33
N LYS A 77 7.05 3.15 23.14
CA LYS A 77 6.77 2.58 21.83
C LYS A 77 5.83 3.45 20.98
N ASN A 78 4.89 4.13 21.61
CA ASN A 78 3.86 4.90 20.91
C ASN A 78 4.44 6.18 20.29
N ASN A 79 5.54 6.67 20.85
CA ASN A 79 6.19 7.86 20.33
C ASN A 79 6.69 7.67 18.88
N VAL A 80 7.32 6.54 18.57
CA VAL A 80 7.84 6.26 17.21
C VAL A 80 6.71 6.22 16.18
N LYS A 81 5.59 5.55 16.50
CA LYS A 81 4.41 5.52 15.61
C LYS A 81 3.87 6.92 15.35
N GLN A 82 3.65 7.70 16.40
CA GLN A 82 3.09 9.04 16.28
C GLN A 82 4.05 9.97 15.54
N LEU A 83 5.35 9.92 15.87
CA LEU A 83 6.38 10.69 15.17
C LEU A 83 6.43 10.37 13.68
N ARG A 84 6.28 9.09 13.29
CA ARG A 84 6.27 8.71 11.87
C ARG A 84 5.05 9.28 11.13
N ILE A 85 3.86 9.25 11.76
CA ILE A 85 2.63 9.84 11.22
C ILE A 85 2.76 11.37 11.12
N ASP A 86 3.28 12.02 12.16
CA ASP A 86 3.47 13.46 12.16
C ASP A 86 4.53 13.92 11.15
N ALA A 87 5.60 13.15 10.99
CA ALA A 87 6.64 13.43 10.01
C ALA A 87 6.08 13.43 8.57
N GLU A 88 5.25 12.46 8.23
CA GLU A 88 4.60 12.42 6.91
C GLU A 88 3.67 13.61 6.71
N ARG A 89 2.82 13.92 7.69
CA ARG A 89 1.93 15.08 7.62
C ARG A 89 2.71 16.38 7.43
N ILE A 90 3.78 16.59 8.20
CA ILE A 90 4.61 17.80 8.11
C ILE A 90 5.33 17.87 6.75
N ALA A 91 5.85 16.75 6.24
CA ALA A 91 6.49 16.71 4.92
C ALA A 91 5.50 17.09 3.82
N ARG A 92 4.27 16.55 3.83
CA ARG A 92 3.20 16.94 2.90
C ARG A 92 2.83 18.42 3.02
N ASP A 93 2.66 18.93 4.24
CA ASP A 93 2.35 20.34 4.48
C ASP A 93 3.45 21.26 3.91
N ARG A 94 4.73 20.90 4.09
CA ARG A 94 5.87 21.64 3.53
C ARG A 94 5.89 21.65 2.00
N LEU A 95 5.56 20.51 1.37
CA LEU A 95 5.46 20.42 -0.08
C LEU A 95 4.36 21.34 -0.62
N TYR A 96 3.17 21.33 -0.01
CA TYR A 96 2.05 22.19 -0.42
C TYR A 96 2.35 23.69 -0.29
N VAL A 97 3.10 24.09 0.74
CA VAL A 97 3.48 25.49 0.94
C VAL A 97 4.54 25.95 -0.05
N ASN A 98 5.51 25.09 -0.37
CA ASN A 98 6.68 25.46 -1.17
C ASN A 98 6.51 25.22 -2.67
N ASN A 99 5.69 24.26 -3.07
CA ASN A 99 5.49 23.89 -4.47
C ASN A 99 4.00 23.73 -4.78
N LYS A 100 3.54 24.43 -5.81
CA LYS A 100 2.22 24.17 -6.43
C LYS A 100 2.30 22.99 -7.43
N SER A 101 3.34 22.14 -7.35
CA SER A 101 3.51 20.99 -8.22
C SER A 101 2.69 19.80 -7.72
N TYR A 102 2.33 18.92 -8.65
CA TYR A 102 1.58 17.69 -8.35
C TYR A 102 2.50 16.53 -7.88
N ASP A 103 3.77 16.83 -7.58
CA ASP A 103 4.72 15.84 -7.08
C ASP A 103 4.33 15.43 -5.65
N ASP A 104 4.42 14.16 -5.32
CA ASP A 104 4.22 13.66 -3.96
C ASP A 104 5.56 13.64 -3.19
N ILE A 105 5.45 13.49 -1.87
CA ILE A 105 6.61 13.40 -0.98
C ILE A 105 7.31 12.04 -1.15
N THR A 106 8.60 12.03 -0.85
CA THR A 106 9.43 10.83 -0.82
C THR A 106 9.63 10.30 0.60
N LEU A 107 9.99 9.03 0.73
CA LEU A 107 10.35 8.44 2.02
C LEU A 107 11.54 9.18 2.66
N ASP A 108 12.47 9.69 1.85
CA ASP A 108 13.62 10.45 2.32
C ASP A 108 13.18 11.74 3.01
N GLU A 109 12.30 12.52 2.39
CA GLU A 109 11.75 13.75 2.95
C GLU A 109 10.95 13.50 4.23
N ILE A 110 10.21 12.40 4.30
CA ILE A 110 9.51 12.00 5.53
C ILE A 110 10.52 11.74 6.66
N TYR A 111 11.58 11.01 6.38
CA TYR A 111 12.58 10.68 7.41
C TYR A 111 13.53 11.83 7.74
N ASP A 112 13.71 12.80 6.86
CA ASP A 112 14.37 14.07 7.20
C ASP A 112 13.56 14.83 8.26
N VAL A 113 12.25 14.96 8.07
CA VAL A 113 11.36 15.53 9.08
C VAL A 113 11.32 14.70 10.35
N PHE A 114 11.27 13.36 10.23
CA PHE A 114 11.31 12.46 11.39
C PHE A 114 12.58 12.68 12.22
N ASN A 115 13.74 12.82 11.60
CA ASN A 115 15.00 13.12 12.26
C ASN A 115 14.97 14.47 13.00
N GLU A 116 14.34 15.49 12.40
CA GLU A 116 14.19 16.82 13.03
C GLU A 116 13.33 16.77 14.30
N ILE A 117 12.21 16.01 14.30
CA ILE A 117 11.23 16.05 15.39
C ILE A 117 11.41 14.97 16.44
N SER A 118 12.20 13.92 16.18
CA SER A 118 12.26 12.73 17.04
C SER A 118 13.20 12.86 18.25
N ASN A 119 14.18 13.75 18.21
CA ASN A 119 15.29 13.80 19.18
C ASN A 119 16.07 12.46 19.33
N LEU A 120 16.01 11.58 18.32
CA LEU A 120 16.77 10.33 18.26
C LEU A 120 18.09 10.54 17.52
N ASP A 121 19.07 9.70 17.82
CA ASP A 121 20.30 9.67 17.02
C ASP A 121 19.98 9.33 15.56
N SER A 122 20.65 10.01 14.61
CA SER A 122 20.43 9.79 13.18
C SER A 122 20.69 8.34 12.74
N SER A 123 21.54 7.61 13.44
CA SER A 123 21.77 6.18 13.20
C SER A 123 20.52 5.33 13.55
N ILE A 124 19.81 5.69 14.61
CA ILE A 124 18.54 5.05 15.00
C ILE A 124 17.46 5.39 13.97
N VAL A 125 17.38 6.65 13.55
CA VAL A 125 16.43 7.10 12.51
C VAL A 125 16.65 6.35 11.19
N GLN A 126 17.91 6.20 10.76
CA GLN A 126 18.24 5.42 9.57
C GLN A 126 17.88 3.94 9.72
N TRP A 127 18.05 3.37 10.89
CA TRP A 127 17.63 2.01 11.16
C TRP A 127 16.10 1.87 11.07
N ILE A 128 15.33 2.81 11.64
CA ILE A 128 13.86 2.84 11.59
C ILE A 128 13.38 2.90 10.13
N LYS A 129 14.00 3.78 9.32
CA LYS A 129 13.69 3.88 7.90
C LYS A 129 13.91 2.57 7.14
N ASN A 130 15.04 1.93 7.39
CA ASN A 130 15.35 0.65 6.76
C ASN A 130 14.39 -0.45 7.23
N ASP A 131 14.00 -0.46 8.51
CA ASP A 131 13.06 -1.43 9.05
C ASP A 131 11.63 -1.22 8.51
N GLU A 132 11.19 0.03 8.28
CA GLU A 132 9.94 0.32 7.58
C GLU A 132 9.94 -0.31 6.17
N ILE A 133 11.02 -0.14 5.41
CA ILE A 133 11.16 -0.78 4.09
C ILE A 133 11.08 -2.30 4.19
N GLN A 134 11.74 -2.90 5.17
CA GLN A 134 11.69 -4.35 5.36
C GLN A 134 10.29 -4.84 5.76
N LEU A 135 9.54 -4.06 6.53
CA LEU A 135 8.15 -4.37 6.87
C LEU A 135 7.23 -4.28 5.65
N GLU A 136 7.38 -3.26 4.81
CA GLU A 136 6.63 -3.16 3.55
C GLU A 136 6.93 -4.34 2.62
N LEU A 137 8.19 -4.70 2.43
CA LEU A 137 8.59 -5.88 1.65
C LEU A 137 8.04 -7.19 2.20
N LYS A 138 7.92 -7.30 3.51
CA LYS A 138 7.46 -8.50 4.20
C LYS A 138 5.94 -8.66 4.19
N TYR A 139 5.21 -7.57 4.30
CA TYR A 139 3.75 -7.59 4.51
C TYR A 139 2.93 -7.15 3.29
N CYS A 140 3.55 -6.93 2.14
CA CYS A 140 2.84 -6.81 0.87
C CYS A 140 2.59 -8.20 0.28
N TYR A 141 1.33 -8.51 0.04
CA TYR A 141 0.88 -9.79 -0.53
C TYR A 141 0.10 -9.56 -1.82
N THR A 142 0.19 -10.52 -2.72
CA THR A 142 -0.55 -10.53 -3.99
C THR A 142 -2.05 -10.57 -3.73
N ARG A 143 -2.80 -9.67 -4.34
CA ARG A 143 -4.25 -9.79 -4.43
C ARG A 143 -4.59 -10.72 -5.59
N GLN A 144 -4.96 -11.95 -5.28
CA GLN A 144 -5.12 -13.03 -6.26
C GLN A 144 -6.02 -12.64 -7.45
N TYR A 145 -7.16 -12.01 -7.18
CA TYR A 145 -8.08 -11.60 -8.23
C TYR A 145 -7.46 -10.54 -9.17
N ALA A 146 -6.73 -9.56 -8.63
CA ALA A 146 -6.02 -8.56 -9.43
C ALA A 146 -4.90 -9.19 -10.26
N LYS A 147 -4.23 -10.23 -9.73
CA LYS A 147 -3.23 -11.02 -10.45
C LYS A 147 -3.84 -11.71 -11.67
N GLU A 148 -5.04 -12.29 -11.52
CA GLU A 148 -5.76 -12.90 -12.65
C GLU A 148 -6.09 -11.88 -13.74
N LEU A 149 -6.49 -10.65 -13.38
CA LEU A 149 -6.74 -9.58 -14.35
C LEU A 149 -5.46 -9.10 -15.03
N PHE A 150 -4.38 -8.97 -14.26
CA PHE A 150 -3.06 -8.61 -14.77
C PHE A 150 -2.56 -9.65 -15.80
N ASP A 151 -2.63 -10.94 -15.43
CA ASP A 151 -2.22 -12.02 -16.31
C ASP A 151 -3.11 -12.11 -17.56
N LEU A 152 -4.42 -11.86 -17.43
CA LEU A 152 -5.34 -11.81 -18.55
C LEU A 152 -4.97 -10.67 -19.51
N ALA A 153 -4.66 -9.47 -19.01
CA ALA A 153 -4.24 -8.35 -19.84
C ALA A 153 -2.95 -8.68 -20.61
N ARG A 154 -1.98 -9.28 -19.93
CA ARG A 154 -0.74 -9.75 -20.58
C ARG A 154 -0.99 -10.84 -21.64
N TYR A 155 -1.79 -11.85 -21.29
CA TYR A 155 -2.10 -12.95 -22.18
C TYR A 155 -2.82 -12.50 -23.45
N THR A 156 -3.68 -11.47 -23.35
CA THR A 156 -4.42 -10.89 -24.49
C THR A 156 -3.61 -9.86 -25.29
N GLY A 157 -2.34 -9.65 -24.94
CA GLY A 157 -1.42 -8.76 -25.65
C GLY A 157 -1.70 -7.26 -25.42
N LYS A 158 -2.42 -6.92 -24.36
CA LYS A 158 -2.62 -5.51 -23.98
C LYS A 158 -1.32 -4.91 -23.45
N LYS A 159 -1.09 -3.62 -23.69
CA LYS A 159 -0.05 -2.88 -23.00
C LYS A 159 -0.45 -2.73 -21.53
N VAL A 160 0.41 -3.19 -20.62
CA VAL A 160 0.16 -3.12 -19.18
C VAL A 160 1.04 -2.07 -18.56
N ILE A 161 0.42 -1.08 -17.94
CA ILE A 161 1.11 -0.04 -17.17
C ILE A 161 0.73 -0.13 -15.70
N ILE A 162 1.68 0.19 -14.83
CA ILE A 162 1.47 0.27 -13.38
C ILE A 162 1.74 1.69 -12.95
N ASN A 163 0.92 2.22 -12.05
CA ASN A 163 1.08 3.55 -11.47
C ASN A 163 0.86 3.53 -9.96
N SER A 164 1.53 4.41 -9.24
CA SER A 164 1.35 4.61 -7.80
C SER A 164 1.82 6.00 -7.41
N ASP A 165 1.17 6.56 -6.39
CA ASP A 165 1.53 7.78 -5.70
C ASP A 165 2.25 7.51 -4.35
N MET A 166 2.74 6.29 -4.14
CA MET A 166 3.36 5.88 -2.90
C MET A 166 4.76 6.47 -2.75
N TYR A 167 5.06 7.02 -1.58
CA TYR A 167 6.34 7.65 -1.23
C TYR A 167 7.55 6.71 -1.19
N LEU A 168 7.37 5.41 -1.36
CA LEU A 168 8.46 4.43 -1.32
C LEU A 168 9.41 4.58 -2.52
N PRO A 169 10.72 4.35 -2.33
CA PRO A 169 11.68 4.38 -3.43
C PRO A 169 11.33 3.39 -4.55
N LYS A 170 11.57 3.79 -5.80
CA LYS A 170 11.25 2.99 -7.00
C LYS A 170 11.80 1.57 -6.95
N ASN A 171 13.01 1.38 -6.46
CA ASN A 171 13.61 0.05 -6.32
C ASN A 171 12.87 -0.83 -5.31
N VAL A 172 12.31 -0.25 -4.25
CA VAL A 172 11.49 -0.96 -3.25
C VAL A 172 10.15 -1.36 -3.87
N ILE A 173 9.49 -0.45 -4.59
CA ILE A 173 8.25 -0.74 -5.32
C ILE A 173 8.47 -1.90 -6.32
N ILE A 174 9.55 -1.85 -7.11
CA ILE A 174 9.89 -2.94 -8.05
C ILE A 174 10.09 -4.26 -7.31
N GLN A 175 10.73 -4.24 -6.15
CA GLN A 175 10.94 -5.45 -5.35
C GLN A 175 9.62 -6.00 -4.79
N ILE A 176 8.71 -5.14 -4.32
CA ILE A 176 7.35 -5.54 -3.89
C ILE A 176 6.61 -6.20 -5.06
N LEU A 177 6.59 -5.56 -6.22
CA LEU A 177 5.93 -6.10 -7.42
C LEU A 177 6.50 -7.48 -7.80
N ASN A 178 7.82 -7.63 -7.84
CA ASN A 178 8.48 -8.89 -8.15
C ASN A 178 8.14 -9.99 -7.12
N ASN A 179 8.19 -9.66 -5.82
CA ASN A 179 7.84 -10.60 -4.74
C ASN A 179 6.38 -11.07 -4.84
N CYS A 180 5.51 -10.20 -5.35
CA CYS A 180 4.08 -10.48 -5.58
C CYS A 180 3.79 -11.08 -6.98
N GLY A 181 4.81 -11.35 -7.80
CA GLY A 181 4.66 -11.99 -9.11
C GLY A 181 4.24 -11.07 -10.25
N TYR A 182 4.43 -9.76 -10.11
CA TYR A 182 4.16 -8.77 -11.15
C TYR A 182 5.46 -8.31 -11.81
N SER A 183 6.06 -9.13 -12.66
CA SER A 183 7.36 -8.85 -13.30
C SER A 183 7.26 -8.41 -14.76
N GLU A 184 6.14 -8.65 -15.42
CA GLU A 184 5.97 -8.44 -16.86
C GLU A 184 4.96 -7.30 -17.14
N TYR A 185 5.37 -6.07 -16.91
CA TYR A 185 4.63 -4.85 -17.28
C TYR A 185 5.48 -4.00 -18.24
N ASP A 186 4.81 -3.13 -19.03
CA ASP A 186 5.48 -2.32 -20.05
C ASP A 186 6.04 -1.03 -19.47
N ASP A 187 5.30 -0.35 -18.56
CA ASP A 187 5.73 0.90 -17.94
C ASP A 187 5.35 0.95 -16.45
N LEU A 188 6.16 1.67 -15.65
CA LEU A 188 5.93 1.95 -14.23
C LEU A 188 6.09 3.46 -13.98
N PHE A 189 4.99 4.10 -13.56
CA PHE A 189 4.91 5.50 -13.18
C PHE A 189 4.76 5.62 -11.65
N LEU A 190 5.64 6.42 -11.05
CA LEU A 190 5.68 6.68 -9.61
C LEU A 190 5.79 8.17 -9.36
#